data_08ddd8ba8c4f800fed4990404c578a8c
#
_entry.id   08ddd8ba8c4f800fed4990404c578a8c
#
_cell.length_a   1.000
_cell.length_b   1.000
_cell.length_c   1.000
_cell.angle_alpha   90.00
_cell.angle_beta   90.00
_cell.angle_gamma   90.00
#
_symmetry.space_group_name_H-M   'P 1'
#
loop_
_entity.id
_entity.type
_entity.pdbx_description
1 polymer ?
#
loop_
_entity_poly.entity_id
_entity_poly.type
_entity_poly.pdbx_seq_one_letter_code
_entity_poly.pdbx_strand_id
1 'polypeptide(L)'
;YVGGGVVNSGSKASNELLKLMKKTGFPCTQTLMGLGAYPMSDKQFLGMLGMHGTYEANNAMHDCDLLINIGARFDDRITGKIDEFSPHSKKVHIDIDPSSINKIIKVDLAIVGDVTSVISKINKTIAKRKNGHSKSNKPNIAKWWEQIEKWREKNSLNFVNSDKSIKPQYAVQRLYELTKDKDTYVTTEVGQHQMWAAQHYKFNKPNRWMTSGGLGTMG
;
A
#
# COMPACT_ATOMS: atom_id res chain seq x y z
N TYR A 1 5.30 -0.73 2.04
CA TYR A 1 4.31 0.06 2.73
C TYR A 1 4.26 1.46 2.14
N VAL A 2 3.16 1.82 1.47
CA VAL A 2 3.06 3.03 0.64
C VAL A 2 1.99 3.96 1.18
N GLY A 3 2.36 5.20 1.43
CA GLY A 3 1.47 6.23 1.94
C GLY A 3 1.08 7.31 0.93
N GLY A 4 0.28 8.27 1.39
CA GLY A 4 -0.19 9.40 0.60
C GLY A 4 0.93 10.30 0.05
N GLY A 5 2.12 10.28 0.63
CA GLY A 5 3.27 11.00 0.12
C GLY A 5 3.65 10.63 -1.31
N VAL A 6 3.41 9.37 -1.72
CA VAL A 6 3.62 8.94 -3.11
C VAL A 6 2.59 9.57 -4.04
N VAL A 7 1.31 9.60 -3.64
CA VAL A 7 0.23 10.25 -4.40
C VAL A 7 0.51 11.75 -4.55
N ASN A 8 0.90 12.39 -3.45
CA ASN A 8 1.20 13.83 -3.41
C ASN A 8 2.42 14.20 -4.28
N SER A 9 3.39 13.27 -4.44
CA SER A 9 4.53 13.46 -5.34
C SER A 9 4.19 13.27 -6.83
N GLY A 10 2.93 12.95 -7.14
CA GLY A 10 2.38 12.88 -8.48
C GLY A 10 2.61 11.57 -9.23
N SER A 11 2.12 11.51 -10.46
CA SER A 11 2.14 10.31 -11.30
C SER A 11 3.54 9.77 -11.59
N LYS A 12 4.55 10.64 -11.62
CA LYS A 12 5.95 10.21 -11.80
C LYS A 12 6.44 9.36 -10.63
N ALA A 13 6.06 9.70 -9.40
CA ALA A 13 6.39 8.91 -8.21
C ALA A 13 5.75 7.52 -8.28
N SER A 14 4.46 7.44 -8.63
CA SER A 14 3.74 6.17 -8.83
C SER A 14 4.38 5.31 -9.93
N ASN A 15 4.83 5.90 -11.03
CA ASN A 15 5.54 5.19 -12.09
C ASN A 15 6.90 4.65 -11.63
N GLU A 16 7.66 5.44 -10.84
CA GLU A 16 8.93 4.95 -10.28
C GLU A 16 8.68 3.84 -9.23
N LEU A 17 7.62 3.95 -8.43
CA LEU A 17 7.20 2.88 -7.51
C LEU A 17 6.86 1.60 -8.28
N LEU A 18 6.07 1.68 -9.34
CA LEU A 18 5.72 0.53 -10.18
C LEU A 18 6.99 -0.15 -10.74
N LYS A 19 7.95 0.64 -11.23
CA LYS A 19 9.24 0.11 -11.71
C LYS A 19 10.02 -0.60 -10.60
N LEU A 20 10.04 -0.04 -9.39
CA LEU A 20 10.69 -0.64 -8.24
C LEU A 20 10.07 -2.00 -7.90
N MET A 21 8.75 -2.05 -7.80
CA MET A 21 8.01 -3.28 -7.48
C MET A 21 8.24 -4.37 -8.52
N LYS A 22 8.20 -4.03 -9.82
CA LYS A 22 8.48 -4.99 -10.91
C LYS A 22 9.93 -5.47 -10.93
N LYS A 23 10.88 -4.64 -10.50
CA LYS A 23 12.31 -5.04 -10.43
C LYS A 23 12.60 -5.95 -9.24
N THR A 24 11.98 -5.71 -8.11
CA THR A 24 12.23 -6.44 -6.86
C THR A 24 11.34 -7.67 -6.71
N GLY A 25 10.12 -7.62 -7.23
CA GLY A 25 9.10 -8.64 -7.01
C GLY A 25 8.45 -8.56 -5.62
N PHE A 26 8.73 -7.51 -4.84
CA PHE A 26 8.22 -7.35 -3.48
C PHE A 26 6.69 -7.20 -3.46
N PRO A 27 6.02 -7.67 -2.41
CA PRO A 27 4.63 -7.33 -2.15
C PRO A 27 4.48 -5.86 -1.78
N CYS A 28 3.31 -5.30 -2.07
CA CYS A 28 2.99 -3.91 -1.82
C CYS A 28 1.67 -3.78 -1.09
N THR A 29 1.63 -2.97 -0.04
CA THR A 29 0.42 -2.58 0.65
C THR A 29 0.33 -1.05 0.72
N GLN A 30 -0.88 -0.51 0.79
CA GLN A 30 -1.10 0.94 0.76
C GLN A 30 -1.95 1.37 1.96
N THR A 31 -1.67 2.58 2.46
CA THR A 31 -2.56 3.25 3.41
C THR A 31 -3.82 3.73 2.72
N LEU A 32 -4.84 4.09 3.50
CA LEU A 32 -6.06 4.73 2.99
C LEU A 32 -5.73 5.90 2.06
N MET A 33 -4.83 6.79 2.47
CA MET A 33 -4.42 7.96 1.66
C MET A 33 -3.45 7.63 0.52
N GLY A 34 -2.89 6.42 0.52
CA GLY A 34 -1.97 5.94 -0.52
C GLY A 34 -2.64 5.15 -1.64
N LEU A 35 -3.95 4.88 -1.55
CA LEU A 35 -4.67 4.10 -2.54
C LEU A 35 -4.56 4.71 -3.94
N GLY A 36 -4.21 3.86 -4.91
CA GLY A 36 -3.93 4.27 -6.29
C GLY A 36 -2.48 4.68 -6.57
N ALA A 37 -1.62 4.82 -5.55
CA ALA A 37 -0.18 5.03 -5.75
C ALA A 37 0.47 3.84 -6.49
N TYR A 38 0.00 2.64 -6.20
CA TYR A 38 0.31 1.40 -6.90
C TYR A 38 -1.01 0.76 -7.36
N PRO A 39 -1.08 0.16 -8.58
CA PRO A 39 -2.33 -0.40 -9.09
C PRO A 39 -2.89 -1.51 -8.18
N MET A 40 -4.12 -1.35 -7.73
CA MET A 40 -4.78 -2.34 -6.86
C MET A 40 -5.15 -3.63 -7.60
N SER A 41 -5.19 -3.61 -8.92
CA SER A 41 -5.40 -4.82 -9.75
C SER A 41 -4.12 -5.64 -9.97
N ASP A 42 -2.96 -5.13 -9.57
CA ASP A 42 -1.70 -5.86 -9.72
C ASP A 42 -1.57 -6.95 -8.64
N LYS A 43 -1.07 -8.14 -9.06
CA LYS A 43 -0.91 -9.29 -8.17
C LYS A 43 0.02 -9.05 -6.97
N GLN A 44 0.95 -8.07 -7.06
CA GLN A 44 1.85 -7.73 -5.97
C GLN A 44 1.16 -6.86 -4.90
N PHE A 45 -0.03 -6.32 -5.18
CA PHE A 45 -0.83 -5.59 -4.20
C PHE A 45 -1.51 -6.55 -3.23
N LEU A 46 -1.30 -6.33 -1.93
CA LEU A 46 -1.85 -7.18 -0.87
C LEU A 46 -3.17 -6.65 -0.29
N GLY A 47 -3.62 -5.50 -0.72
CA GLY A 47 -4.73 -4.78 -0.09
C GLY A 47 -4.24 -3.61 0.75
N MET A 48 -5.20 -2.90 1.34
CA MET A 48 -4.93 -1.90 2.36
C MET A 48 -4.44 -2.59 3.64
N LEU A 49 -3.62 -1.91 4.42
CA LEU A 49 -3.14 -2.40 5.72
C LEU A 49 -3.82 -1.65 6.87
N GLY A 50 -3.60 -2.14 8.09
CA GLY A 50 -4.10 -1.54 9.32
C GLY A 50 -5.46 -2.06 9.75
N MET A 51 -6.18 -1.28 10.57
CA MET A 51 -7.44 -1.65 11.21
C MET A 51 -8.50 -2.17 10.21
N HIS A 52 -8.56 -1.59 9.02
CA HIS A 52 -9.49 -1.95 7.95
C HIS A 52 -8.81 -2.68 6.79
N GLY A 53 -7.60 -3.18 7.03
CA GLY A 53 -6.78 -3.86 6.02
C GLY A 53 -7.17 -5.32 5.79
N THR A 54 -6.56 -5.90 4.77
CA THR A 54 -6.69 -7.33 4.49
C THR A 54 -5.86 -8.16 5.47
N TYR A 55 -6.24 -9.41 5.65
CA TYR A 55 -5.51 -10.35 6.50
C TYR A 55 -4.06 -10.54 6.02
N GLU A 56 -3.87 -10.76 4.72
CA GLU A 56 -2.55 -10.93 4.11
C GLU A 56 -1.67 -9.68 4.21
N ALA A 57 -2.25 -8.47 4.08
CA ALA A 57 -1.47 -7.24 4.20
C ALA A 57 -0.96 -7.03 5.64
N ASN A 58 -1.80 -7.28 6.63
CA ASN A 58 -1.45 -7.14 8.03
C ASN A 58 -0.42 -8.20 8.47
N ASN A 59 -0.59 -9.46 8.08
CA ASN A 59 0.39 -10.50 8.40
C ASN A 59 1.72 -10.29 7.68
N ALA A 60 1.70 -9.87 6.41
CA ALA A 60 2.92 -9.54 5.69
C ALA A 60 3.67 -8.36 6.34
N MET A 61 2.96 -7.38 6.88
CA MET A 61 3.56 -6.29 7.63
C MET A 61 4.18 -6.77 8.95
N HIS A 62 3.50 -7.69 9.65
CA HIS A 62 3.98 -8.20 10.94
C HIS A 62 5.22 -9.09 10.80
N ASP A 63 5.21 -10.00 9.82
CA ASP A 63 6.20 -11.08 9.70
C ASP A 63 7.35 -10.78 8.73
N CYS A 64 7.38 -9.62 8.06
CA CYS A 64 8.46 -9.29 7.14
C CYS A 64 9.79 -9.10 7.85
N ASP A 65 10.88 -9.40 7.16
CA ASP A 65 12.27 -9.14 7.58
C ASP A 65 12.75 -7.73 7.19
N LEU A 66 12.15 -7.15 6.16
CA LEU A 66 12.43 -5.79 5.69
C LEU A 66 11.13 -5.05 5.40
N LEU A 67 10.93 -3.94 6.09
CA LEU A 67 9.83 -3.01 5.87
C LEU A 67 10.34 -1.72 5.24
N ILE A 68 9.87 -1.42 4.04
CA ILE A 68 10.20 -0.15 3.36
C ILE A 68 8.96 0.73 3.37
N ASN A 69 8.96 1.72 4.23
CA ASN A 69 7.91 2.74 4.30
C ASN A 69 8.22 3.88 3.33
N ILE A 70 7.28 4.18 2.44
CA ILE A 70 7.42 5.21 1.41
C ILE A 70 6.29 6.22 1.53
N GLY A 71 6.60 7.40 2.07
CA GLY A 71 5.67 8.52 2.19
C GLY A 71 4.46 8.24 3.10
N ALA A 72 4.66 7.48 4.19
CA ALA A 72 3.65 7.24 5.22
C ALA A 72 4.22 7.53 6.62
N ARG A 73 3.41 8.13 7.47
CA ARG A 73 3.85 8.63 8.79
C ARG A 73 3.70 7.65 9.96
N PHE A 74 3.41 6.38 9.71
CA PHE A 74 3.13 5.38 10.75
C PHE A 74 1.95 5.79 11.65
N ASP A 75 0.79 6.01 11.04
CA ASP A 75 -0.45 6.37 11.73
C ASP A 75 -0.92 5.25 12.69
N ASP A 76 -1.58 5.63 13.78
CA ASP A 76 -2.06 4.70 14.80
C ASP A 76 -3.08 3.68 14.25
N ARG A 77 -3.86 4.05 13.23
CA ARG A 77 -4.78 3.14 12.53
C ARG A 77 -4.06 2.01 11.78
N ILE A 78 -2.76 2.16 11.58
CA ILE A 78 -1.90 1.19 10.90
C ILE A 78 -1.04 0.43 11.92
N THR A 79 -0.41 1.15 12.85
CA THR A 79 0.58 0.56 13.76
C THR A 79 -0.03 -0.25 14.89
N GLY A 80 -1.21 0.15 15.35
CA GLY A 80 -1.78 -0.44 16.57
C GLY A 80 -0.82 -0.30 17.74
N LYS A 81 -0.50 -1.40 18.42
CA LYS A 81 0.45 -1.43 19.52
C LYS A 81 1.88 -1.26 19.00
N ILE A 82 2.49 -0.13 19.29
CA ILE A 82 3.76 0.32 18.70
C ILE A 82 4.89 -0.70 18.96
N ASP A 83 4.98 -1.24 20.16
CA ASP A 83 6.04 -2.19 20.55
C ASP A 83 5.95 -3.54 19.82
N GLU A 84 4.79 -3.86 19.28
CA GLU A 84 4.53 -5.09 18.53
C GLU A 84 4.45 -4.87 17.02
N PHE A 85 4.63 -3.63 16.55
CA PHE A 85 4.55 -3.31 15.12
C PHE A 85 5.77 -3.82 14.37
N SER A 86 5.55 -4.82 13.49
CA SER A 86 6.59 -5.39 12.62
C SER A 86 7.90 -5.70 13.39
N PRO A 87 7.85 -6.52 14.45
CA PRO A 87 8.91 -6.60 15.44
C PRO A 87 10.22 -7.18 14.91
N HIS A 88 10.15 -7.97 13.83
CA HIS A 88 11.30 -8.69 13.27
C HIS A 88 11.95 -7.99 12.08
N SER A 89 11.37 -6.89 11.60
CA SER A 89 11.83 -6.22 10.39
C SER A 89 12.94 -5.19 10.64
N LYS A 90 13.87 -5.11 9.69
CA LYS A 90 14.64 -3.88 9.46
C LYS A 90 13.74 -2.86 8.78
N LYS A 91 13.73 -1.63 9.27
CA LYS A 91 12.80 -0.59 8.83
C LYS A 91 13.53 0.52 8.09
N VAL A 92 13.11 0.76 6.85
CA VAL A 92 13.54 1.90 6.04
C VAL A 92 12.38 2.88 5.94
N HIS A 93 12.61 4.15 6.22
CA HIS A 93 11.59 5.19 6.10
C HIS A 93 12.05 6.26 5.11
N ILE A 94 11.28 6.43 4.05
CA ILE A 94 11.46 7.45 3.02
C ILE A 94 10.35 8.47 3.17
N ASP A 95 10.69 9.69 3.58
CA ASP A 95 9.73 10.78 3.75
C ASP A 95 10.38 12.10 3.39
N ILE A 96 9.58 13.07 2.94
CA ILE A 96 10.05 14.45 2.67
C ILE A 96 10.13 15.26 3.96
N ASP A 97 9.31 14.93 4.95
CA ASP A 97 9.24 15.63 6.23
C ASP A 97 10.16 14.97 7.27
N PRO A 98 11.28 15.62 7.64
CA PRO A 98 12.17 15.07 8.65
C PRO A 98 11.52 14.92 10.03
N SER A 99 10.45 15.66 10.33
CA SER A 99 9.73 15.56 11.61
C SER A 99 8.91 14.27 11.74
N SER A 100 8.60 13.62 10.63
CA SER A 100 7.92 12.33 10.59
C SER A 100 8.86 11.15 10.92
N ILE A 101 10.17 11.35 10.73
CA ILE A 101 11.17 10.31 10.95
C ILE A 101 11.34 10.03 12.44
N ASN A 102 11.29 8.76 12.82
CA ASN A 102 11.42 8.29 14.21
C ASN A 102 10.38 8.86 15.19
N LYS A 103 9.30 9.48 14.68
CA LYS A 103 8.27 10.08 15.52
C LYS A 103 7.43 9.03 16.25
N ILE A 104 6.96 8.03 15.54
CA ILE A 104 6.11 6.95 16.06
C ILE A 104 6.90 5.65 16.14
N ILE A 105 7.46 5.21 15.02
CA ILE A 105 8.25 3.99 14.91
C ILE A 105 9.72 4.35 14.71
N LYS A 106 10.60 3.77 15.52
CA LYS A 106 12.05 3.87 15.30
C LYS A 106 12.44 3.07 14.07
N VAL A 107 13.27 3.66 13.21
CA VAL A 107 13.68 3.04 11.94
C VAL A 107 15.19 2.83 11.89
N ASP A 108 15.63 1.77 11.20
CA ASP A 108 17.06 1.47 11.03
C ASP A 108 17.73 2.38 10.00
N LEU A 109 16.97 2.80 8.98
CA LEU A 109 17.46 3.71 7.94
C LEU A 109 16.41 4.76 7.59
N ALA A 110 16.77 6.02 7.79
CA ALA A 110 15.97 7.16 7.37
C ALA A 110 16.52 7.77 6.07
N ILE A 111 15.63 8.06 5.12
CA ILE A 111 15.98 8.77 3.88
C ILE A 111 15.04 9.97 3.75
N VAL A 112 15.52 11.14 4.10
CA VAL A 112 14.79 12.41 3.95
C VAL A 112 14.92 12.89 2.52
N GLY A 113 13.79 13.04 1.80
CA GLY A 113 13.80 13.53 0.44
C GLY A 113 12.51 13.27 -0.32
N ASP A 114 12.40 13.91 -1.46
CA ASP A 114 11.29 13.70 -2.39
C ASP A 114 11.23 12.25 -2.88
N VAL A 115 10.06 11.65 -2.79
CA VAL A 115 9.82 10.24 -3.11
C VAL A 115 10.24 9.89 -4.54
N THR A 116 9.92 10.74 -5.52
CA THR A 116 10.27 10.51 -6.93
C THR A 116 11.76 10.41 -7.11
N SER A 117 12.49 11.37 -6.52
CA SER A 117 13.94 11.44 -6.60
C SER A 117 14.62 10.27 -5.92
N VAL A 118 14.15 9.89 -4.72
CA VAL A 118 14.71 8.77 -3.95
C VAL A 118 14.47 7.45 -4.67
N ILE A 119 13.23 7.14 -5.07
CA ILE A 119 12.91 5.86 -5.74
C ILE A 119 13.63 5.78 -7.10
N SER A 120 13.72 6.87 -7.85
CA SER A 120 14.46 6.90 -9.11
C SER A 120 15.95 6.53 -8.92
N LYS A 121 16.59 7.07 -7.86
CA LYS A 121 17.98 6.71 -7.51
C LYS A 121 18.10 5.23 -7.13
N ILE A 122 17.18 4.70 -6.32
CA ILE A 122 17.12 3.29 -5.96
C ILE A 122 16.99 2.43 -7.22
N ASN A 123 16.07 2.77 -8.12
CA ASN A 123 15.86 2.08 -9.38
C ASN A 123 17.11 2.04 -10.26
N LYS A 124 17.84 3.16 -10.33
CA LYS A 124 19.11 3.25 -11.08
C LYS A 124 20.21 2.40 -10.43
N THR A 125 20.29 2.39 -9.10
CA THR A 125 21.28 1.60 -8.36
C THR A 125 21.06 0.10 -8.54
N ILE A 126 19.81 -0.36 -8.46
CA ILE A 126 19.45 -1.75 -8.72
C ILE A 126 19.82 -2.16 -10.16
N ALA A 127 19.55 -1.28 -11.14
CA ALA A 127 19.88 -1.54 -12.54
C ALA A 127 21.40 -1.67 -12.77
N LYS A 128 22.20 -0.79 -12.16
CA LYS A 128 23.67 -0.84 -12.26
C LYS A 128 24.24 -2.14 -11.67
N ARG A 129 23.72 -2.61 -10.54
CA ARG A 129 24.15 -3.88 -9.92
C ARG A 129 23.86 -5.10 -10.79
N LYS A 130 22.80 -5.09 -11.61
CA LYS A 130 22.51 -6.18 -12.56
C LYS A 130 23.49 -6.26 -13.72
N ASN A 131 24.06 -5.13 -14.12
CA ASN A 131 25.00 -5.05 -15.25
C ASN A 131 26.47 -5.27 -14.83
N GLY A 132 26.79 -5.24 -13.55
CA GLY A 132 28.08 -5.63 -13.00
C GLY A 132 28.10 -7.14 -12.74
N HIS A 133 29.24 -7.82 -12.99
CA HIS A 133 29.47 -9.28 -12.95
C HIS A 133 29.15 -9.99 -11.61
N SER A 134 28.38 -9.38 -10.72
CA SER A 134 27.78 -10.02 -9.56
C SER A 134 26.57 -10.82 -10.03
N LYS A 135 26.64 -12.17 -9.92
CA LYS A 135 25.48 -13.06 -10.08
C LYS A 135 24.28 -12.40 -9.44
N SER A 136 23.22 -12.18 -10.22
CA SER A 136 22.04 -11.41 -9.78
C SER A 136 21.45 -12.04 -8.51
N ASN A 137 21.83 -11.53 -7.34
CA ASN A 137 21.15 -11.85 -6.10
C ASN A 137 19.77 -11.16 -6.13
N LYS A 138 18.88 -11.66 -7.00
CA LYS A 138 17.46 -11.41 -6.76
C LYS A 138 17.14 -12.04 -5.42
N PRO A 139 16.51 -11.31 -4.49
CA PRO A 139 16.06 -11.91 -3.25
C PRO A 139 15.23 -13.15 -3.59
N ASN A 140 15.51 -14.27 -2.97
CA ASN A 140 14.66 -15.45 -3.12
C ASN A 140 13.44 -15.26 -2.23
N ILE A 141 12.41 -14.64 -2.79
CA ILE A 141 11.16 -14.36 -2.10
C ILE A 141 10.03 -15.36 -2.46
N ALA A 142 10.37 -16.48 -3.11
CA ALA A 142 9.38 -17.47 -3.52
C ALA A 142 8.59 -18.01 -2.30
N LYS A 143 9.32 -18.43 -1.24
CA LYS A 143 8.68 -18.89 0.01
C LYS A 143 7.83 -17.82 0.68
N TRP A 144 8.24 -16.54 0.55
CA TRP A 144 7.46 -15.42 1.08
C TRP A 144 6.13 -15.28 0.32
N TRP A 145 6.17 -15.40 -1.01
CA TRP A 145 4.94 -15.40 -1.81
C TRP A 145 4.06 -16.62 -1.52
N GLU A 146 4.61 -17.81 -1.34
CA GLU A 146 3.86 -19.00 -0.92
C GLU A 146 3.11 -18.75 0.41
N GLN A 147 3.77 -18.11 1.37
CA GLN A 147 3.14 -17.74 2.64
C GLN A 147 2.05 -16.69 2.47
N ILE A 148 2.28 -15.67 1.65
CA ILE A 148 1.28 -14.63 1.34
C ILE A 148 0.04 -15.26 0.67
N GLU A 149 0.22 -16.16 -0.28
CA GLU A 149 -0.92 -16.83 -0.94
C GLU A 149 -1.74 -17.67 0.06
N LYS A 150 -1.11 -18.35 1.02
CA LYS A 150 -1.84 -19.03 2.11
C LYS A 150 -2.67 -18.04 2.95
N TRP A 151 -2.17 -16.85 3.22
CA TRP A 151 -2.96 -15.83 3.93
C TRP A 151 -4.13 -15.31 3.08
N ARG A 152 -3.94 -15.18 1.76
CA ARG A 152 -5.01 -14.80 0.83
C ARG A 152 -6.18 -15.79 0.79
N GLU A 153 -5.93 -17.08 1.05
CA GLU A 153 -6.98 -18.09 1.14
C GLU A 153 -8.05 -17.77 2.20
N LYS A 154 -7.69 -16.98 3.22
CA LYS A 154 -8.66 -16.45 4.20
C LYS A 154 -9.77 -15.64 3.56
N ASN A 155 -9.50 -14.99 2.42
CA ASN A 155 -10.44 -14.13 1.72
C ASN A 155 -11.18 -13.17 2.69
N SER A 156 -10.38 -12.41 3.45
CA SER A 156 -10.84 -11.64 4.62
C SER A 156 -11.87 -10.56 4.32
N LEU A 157 -11.98 -10.14 3.06
CA LEU A 157 -13.00 -9.19 2.59
C LEU A 157 -14.22 -9.87 1.96
N ASN A 158 -14.32 -11.20 2.07
CA ASN A 158 -15.47 -11.92 1.53
C ASN A 158 -16.77 -11.51 2.23
N PHE A 159 -17.85 -11.53 1.49
CA PHE A 159 -19.21 -11.32 2.00
C PHE A 159 -20.19 -12.20 1.26
N VAL A 160 -21.30 -12.52 1.92
CA VAL A 160 -22.37 -13.33 1.35
C VAL A 160 -23.49 -12.43 0.86
N ASN A 161 -23.83 -12.51 -0.41
CA ASN A 161 -24.98 -11.82 -0.98
C ASN A 161 -26.30 -12.41 -0.45
N SER A 162 -27.36 -11.62 -0.51
CA SER A 162 -28.69 -12.03 -0.09
C SER A 162 -29.70 -11.53 -1.11
N ASP A 163 -30.70 -12.36 -1.39
CA ASP A 163 -31.82 -11.98 -2.26
C ASP A 163 -32.77 -10.95 -1.59
N LYS A 164 -32.62 -10.79 -0.26
CA LYS A 164 -33.47 -9.89 0.53
C LYS A 164 -32.92 -8.47 0.67
N SER A 165 -31.61 -8.28 0.48
CA SER A 165 -30.97 -6.97 0.68
C SER A 165 -29.67 -6.86 -0.12
N ILE A 166 -29.44 -5.68 -0.68
CA ILE A 166 -28.17 -5.35 -1.36
C ILE A 166 -27.10 -5.11 -0.29
N LYS A 167 -26.02 -5.88 -0.33
CA LYS A 167 -24.86 -5.65 0.52
C LYS A 167 -24.08 -4.43 0.03
N PRO A 168 -23.62 -3.54 0.93
CA PRO A 168 -22.83 -2.37 0.52
C PRO A 168 -21.57 -2.75 -0.28
N GLN A 169 -20.89 -3.82 0.11
CA GLN A 169 -19.74 -4.37 -0.59
C GLN A 169 -20.07 -4.71 -2.05
N TYR A 170 -21.19 -5.38 -2.27
CA TYR A 170 -21.67 -5.71 -3.62
C TYR A 170 -21.96 -4.46 -4.45
N ALA A 171 -22.63 -3.47 -3.86
CA ALA A 171 -22.92 -2.22 -4.54
C ALA A 171 -21.64 -1.51 -5.02
N VAL A 172 -20.60 -1.46 -4.17
CA VAL A 172 -19.30 -0.87 -4.51
C VAL A 172 -18.58 -1.69 -5.58
N GLN A 173 -18.55 -3.01 -5.47
CA GLN A 173 -17.94 -3.87 -6.50
C GLN A 173 -18.65 -3.69 -7.84
N ARG A 174 -19.97 -3.62 -7.83
CA ARG A 174 -20.74 -3.42 -9.06
C ARG A 174 -20.50 -2.05 -9.68
N LEU A 175 -20.38 -1.01 -8.84
CA LEU A 175 -19.99 0.33 -9.30
C LEU A 175 -18.62 0.29 -9.97
N TYR A 176 -17.63 -0.37 -9.36
CA TYR A 176 -16.31 -0.55 -9.98
C TYR A 176 -16.43 -1.24 -11.36
N GLU A 177 -17.14 -2.36 -11.46
CA GLU A 177 -17.30 -3.09 -12.73
C GLU A 177 -17.90 -2.24 -13.84
N LEU A 178 -18.86 -1.37 -13.51
CA LEU A 178 -19.53 -0.48 -14.48
C LEU A 178 -18.67 0.72 -14.87
N THR A 179 -17.63 1.04 -14.10
CA THR A 179 -16.83 2.25 -14.28
C THR A 179 -15.35 1.97 -14.53
N LYS A 180 -14.87 0.72 -14.42
CA LYS A 180 -13.44 0.36 -14.51
C LYS A 180 -12.75 0.78 -15.80
N ASP A 181 -13.49 0.89 -16.90
CA ASP A 181 -12.98 1.31 -18.22
C ASP A 181 -13.10 2.82 -18.45
N LYS A 182 -13.59 3.56 -17.45
CA LYS A 182 -13.72 5.02 -17.46
C LYS A 182 -12.67 5.66 -16.56
N ASP A 183 -12.33 6.91 -16.82
CA ASP A 183 -11.47 7.69 -15.93
C ASP A 183 -12.31 8.26 -14.76
N THR A 184 -12.55 7.44 -13.78
CA THR A 184 -13.47 7.69 -12.67
C THR A 184 -12.75 8.24 -11.44
N TYR A 185 -13.33 9.27 -10.83
CA TYR A 185 -12.93 9.84 -9.55
C TYR A 185 -13.95 9.41 -8.49
N VAL A 186 -13.45 8.85 -7.39
CA VAL A 186 -14.30 8.45 -6.26
C VAL A 186 -14.01 9.36 -5.08
N THR A 187 -15.06 9.99 -4.56
CA THR A 187 -14.98 10.84 -3.38
C THR A 187 -15.83 10.26 -2.27
N THR A 188 -15.37 10.34 -1.03
CA THR A 188 -16.13 9.95 0.15
C THR A 188 -15.90 10.94 1.29
N GLU A 189 -16.88 11.05 2.15
CA GLU A 189 -16.71 11.53 3.52
C GLU A 189 -16.33 10.36 4.44
N VAL A 190 -16.40 10.52 5.77
CA VAL A 190 -16.01 9.50 6.75
C VAL A 190 -17.21 8.64 7.16
N GLY A 191 -17.03 7.31 7.08
CA GLY A 191 -18.04 6.35 7.51
C GLY A 191 -17.74 4.94 7.00
N GLN A 192 -18.68 4.02 7.21
CA GLN A 192 -18.54 2.64 6.74
C GLN A 192 -18.41 2.57 5.22
N HIS A 193 -19.14 3.42 4.48
CA HIS A 193 -19.06 3.52 3.02
C HIS A 193 -17.64 3.88 2.53
N GLN A 194 -16.92 4.72 3.27
CA GLN A 194 -15.51 5.04 2.99
C GLN A 194 -14.65 3.76 3.02
N MET A 195 -14.82 2.94 4.05
CA MET A 195 -14.08 1.69 4.18
C MET A 195 -14.46 0.69 3.10
N TRP A 196 -15.74 0.54 2.79
CA TRP A 196 -16.17 -0.32 1.69
C TRP A 196 -15.65 0.16 0.33
N ALA A 197 -15.65 1.46 0.08
CA ALA A 197 -15.05 2.03 -1.12
C ALA A 197 -13.55 1.73 -1.20
N ALA A 198 -12.81 1.93 -0.10
CA ALA A 198 -11.38 1.66 -0.03
C ALA A 198 -11.02 0.17 -0.23
N GLN A 199 -11.90 -0.75 0.22
CA GLN A 199 -11.68 -2.19 0.16
C GLN A 199 -12.14 -2.83 -1.16
N HIS A 200 -13.25 -2.37 -1.72
CA HIS A 200 -13.95 -3.06 -2.80
C HIS A 200 -13.92 -2.31 -4.15
N TYR A 201 -13.58 -1.02 -4.18
CA TYR A 201 -13.31 -0.30 -5.42
C TYR A 201 -11.81 -0.33 -5.72
N LYS A 202 -11.41 -0.68 -6.94
CA LYS A 202 -9.98 -0.82 -7.29
C LYS A 202 -9.44 0.46 -7.92
N PHE A 203 -8.53 1.12 -7.22
CA PHE A 203 -7.84 2.33 -7.69
C PHE A 203 -6.52 1.93 -8.37
N ASN A 204 -6.44 2.10 -9.69
CA ASN A 204 -5.27 1.71 -10.48
C ASN A 204 -4.40 2.91 -10.91
N LYS A 205 -4.84 4.12 -10.58
CA LYS A 205 -4.14 5.38 -10.89
C LYS A 205 -4.14 6.28 -9.64
N PRO A 206 -3.08 7.07 -9.43
CA PRO A 206 -3.07 8.08 -8.37
C PRO A 206 -4.14 9.16 -8.60
N ASN A 207 -4.54 9.84 -7.54
CA ASN A 207 -5.52 10.94 -7.57
C ASN A 207 -6.90 10.54 -8.15
N ARG A 208 -7.30 9.27 -7.98
CA ARG A 208 -8.66 8.79 -8.31
C ARG A 208 -9.46 8.45 -7.06
N TRP A 209 -8.83 8.51 -5.92
CA TRP A 209 -9.41 8.36 -4.59
C TRP A 209 -9.23 9.65 -3.79
N MET A 210 -10.31 10.24 -3.34
CA MET A 210 -10.34 11.44 -2.50
C MET A 210 -11.26 11.21 -1.32
N THR A 211 -10.72 11.34 -0.12
CA THR A 211 -11.46 11.05 1.10
C THR A 211 -11.04 11.96 2.23
N SER A 212 -11.94 12.20 3.18
CA SER A 212 -11.63 12.95 4.38
C SER A 212 -10.84 12.09 5.36
N GLY A 213 -9.52 12.00 5.17
CA GLY A 213 -8.62 11.18 6.01
C GLY A 213 -7.89 11.97 7.11
N GLY A 214 -7.92 13.29 7.07
CA GLY A 214 -7.27 14.17 8.05
C GLY A 214 -8.24 14.72 9.08
N LEU A 215 -9.18 15.55 8.65
CA LEU A 215 -10.17 16.18 9.55
C LEU A 215 -11.29 15.24 9.97
N GLY A 216 -11.50 14.15 9.23
CA GLY A 216 -12.57 13.19 9.56
C GLY A 216 -13.97 13.77 9.38
N THR A 217 -14.18 14.60 8.36
CA THR A 217 -15.45 15.28 8.09
C THR A 217 -16.53 14.26 7.79
N MET A 218 -17.68 14.38 8.45
CA MET A 218 -18.86 13.53 8.30
C MET A 218 -20.05 14.41 7.88
N GLY A 219 -20.70 14.07 6.76
CA GLY A 219 -21.85 14.80 6.22
C GLY A 219 -21.45 16.12 5.61
#